data_44f2cc398a738949cd32ba8b3541c634
#
_entry.id   44f2cc398a738949cd32ba8b3541c634
#
_cell.length_a   1.000
_cell.length_b   1.000
_cell.length_c   1.000
_cell.angle_alpha   90.00
_cell.angle_beta   90.00
_cell.angle_gamma   90.00
#
_symmetry.space_group_name_H-M   'P 1'
#
loop_
_entity.id
_entity.type
_entity.pdbx_description
1 polymer ?
#
loop_
_entity_poly.entity_id
_entity_poly.type
_entity_poly.pdbx_seq_one_letter_code
_entity_poly.pdbx_strand_id
1 'polypeptide(L)'
;MRTINIAFAVALILSLISACSTSIEPTNGVVNWSLANTTGSRVTMSVYDKVCNRSYFRVVVPRGRETAISTCADADGEADVRYRRYSFKTTADNPWLDTKMNANQALMIR
;
A
#
# COMPACT_ATOMS: atom_id res chain seq x y z
N MET A 1 49.85 10.28 7.41
CA MET A 1 49.57 8.92 6.89
C MET A 1 48.71 8.04 7.80
N ARG A 2 48.68 8.32 9.09
CA ARG A 2 47.89 7.51 10.06
C ARG A 2 46.43 7.87 10.14
N THR A 3 46.02 8.99 9.60
CA THR A 3 44.62 9.50 9.66
C THR A 3 43.71 8.85 8.62
N ILE A 4 44.24 8.17 7.60
CA ILE A 4 43.48 7.59 6.51
C ILE A 4 42.68 6.36 6.97
N ASN A 5 43.20 5.59 7.97
CA ASN A 5 42.55 4.36 8.44
C ASN A 5 41.30 4.60 9.28
N ILE A 6 41.14 5.77 9.88
CA ILE A 6 40.00 6.09 10.75
C ILE A 6 38.76 6.44 9.88
N ALA A 7 38.95 7.01 8.71
CA ALA A 7 37.86 7.30 7.78
C ALA A 7 37.20 6.06 7.21
N PHE A 8 37.93 4.98 7.05
CA PHE A 8 37.40 3.70 6.55
C PHE A 8 36.48 3.00 7.53
N ALA A 9 36.76 3.08 8.84
CA ALA A 9 35.94 2.44 9.87
C ALA A 9 34.56 3.12 10.00
N VAL A 10 34.48 4.42 9.81
CA VAL A 10 33.21 5.18 9.89
C VAL A 10 32.29 4.86 8.71
N ALA A 11 32.84 4.68 7.51
CA ALA A 11 32.06 4.31 6.33
C ALA A 11 31.41 2.93 6.44
N LEU A 12 32.09 1.97 7.07
CA LEU A 12 31.57 0.61 7.30
C LEU A 12 30.40 0.59 8.29
N ILE A 13 30.43 1.42 9.33
CA ILE A 13 29.34 1.50 10.30
C ILE A 13 28.08 2.09 9.70
N LEU A 14 28.17 3.07 8.83
CA LEU A 14 27.04 3.67 8.11
C LEU A 14 26.36 2.68 7.16
N SER A 15 27.13 1.80 6.53
CA SER A 15 26.59 0.76 5.64
C SER A 15 25.75 -0.28 6.39
N LEU A 16 26.10 -0.61 7.63
CA LEU A 16 25.37 -1.57 8.45
C LEU A 16 24.02 -1.03 8.94
N ILE A 17 23.90 0.26 9.17
CA ILE A 17 22.65 0.90 9.61
C ILE A 17 21.61 0.89 8.51
N SER A 18 21.98 1.07 7.25
CA SER A 18 21.05 1.05 6.12
C SER A 18 20.48 -0.34 5.81
N ALA A 19 21.10 -1.41 6.27
CA ALA A 19 20.64 -2.78 6.07
C ALA A 19 19.46 -3.18 6.99
N CYS A 20 19.09 -2.37 7.99
CA CYS A 20 18.00 -2.66 8.93
C CYS A 20 16.63 -2.16 8.48
N SER A 21 16.52 -1.57 7.29
CA SER A 21 15.25 -1.12 6.75
C SER A 21 14.41 -2.30 6.27
N THR A 22 13.22 -2.49 6.86
CA THR A 22 12.28 -3.57 6.50
C THR A 22 11.21 -3.11 5.51
N SER A 23 11.12 -1.82 5.20
CA SER A 23 10.14 -1.29 4.26
C SER A 23 10.56 -1.55 2.82
N ILE A 24 9.61 -2.10 2.03
CA ILE A 24 9.78 -2.25 0.59
C ILE A 24 9.43 -0.91 -0.05
N GLU A 25 10.41 -0.31 -0.72
CA GLU A 25 10.18 0.93 -1.44
C GLU A 25 9.58 0.65 -2.81
N PRO A 26 8.69 1.55 -3.32
CA PRO A 26 8.12 1.37 -4.64
C PRO A 26 9.18 1.53 -5.72
N THR A 27 9.43 0.47 -6.51
CA THR A 27 10.40 0.46 -7.60
C THR A 27 9.88 1.22 -8.82
N ASN A 28 8.57 1.16 -9.08
CA ASN A 28 7.91 1.73 -10.26
C ASN A 28 7.02 2.93 -9.91
N GLY A 29 7.24 3.54 -8.74
CA GLY A 29 6.42 4.65 -8.26
C GLY A 29 5.14 4.21 -7.60
N VAL A 30 4.21 5.14 -7.45
CA VAL A 30 2.92 4.92 -6.80
C VAL A 30 1.78 5.23 -7.77
N VAL A 31 0.64 4.58 -7.54
CA VAL A 31 -0.60 4.83 -8.25
C VAL A 31 -1.58 5.46 -7.27
N ASN A 32 -2.12 6.62 -7.63
CA ASN A 32 -3.18 7.29 -6.89
C ASN A 32 -4.52 6.87 -7.48
N TRP A 33 -5.36 6.25 -6.68
CA TRP A 33 -6.70 5.80 -7.07
C TRP A 33 -7.65 6.03 -5.91
N SER A 34 -8.90 5.70 -6.05
CA SER A 34 -9.88 5.95 -5.01
C SER A 34 -10.86 4.79 -4.82
N LEU A 35 -11.45 4.75 -3.63
CA LEU A 35 -12.59 3.89 -3.30
C LEU A 35 -13.83 4.78 -3.34
N ALA A 36 -14.81 4.44 -4.18
CA ALA A 36 -16.05 5.20 -4.33
C ALA A 36 -17.21 4.41 -3.70
N ASN A 37 -17.87 5.00 -2.72
CA ASN A 37 -18.96 4.36 -2.01
C ASN A 37 -20.29 4.68 -2.66
N THR A 38 -20.85 3.71 -3.37
CA THR A 38 -22.17 3.80 -4.02
C THR A 38 -23.29 3.22 -3.16
N THR A 39 -22.97 2.78 -1.94
CA THR A 39 -23.96 2.25 -1.00
C THR A 39 -24.69 3.37 -0.26
N GLY A 40 -25.79 3.05 0.40
CA GLY A 40 -26.55 4.03 1.17
C GLY A 40 -26.01 4.33 2.57
N SER A 41 -24.81 3.81 2.92
CA SER A 41 -24.22 3.98 4.25
C SER A 41 -22.70 4.03 4.18
N ARG A 42 -22.08 4.57 5.23
CA ARG A 42 -20.63 4.55 5.37
C ARG A 42 -20.10 3.11 5.35
N VAL A 43 -18.99 2.91 4.65
CA VAL A 43 -18.35 1.60 4.54
C VAL A 43 -16.88 1.71 5.01
N THR A 44 -16.42 0.68 5.67
CA THR A 44 -15.01 0.55 6.03
C THR A 44 -14.40 -0.61 5.24
N MET A 45 -13.28 -0.35 4.59
CA MET A 45 -12.61 -1.30 3.70
C MET A 45 -11.25 -1.68 4.23
N SER A 46 -10.83 -2.89 3.92
CA SER A 46 -9.45 -3.34 4.04
C SER A 46 -8.85 -3.46 2.65
N VAL A 47 -7.66 -2.92 2.47
CA VAL A 47 -6.92 -2.99 1.21
C VAL A 47 -5.53 -3.52 1.49
N TYR A 48 -5.07 -4.44 0.67
CA TYR A 48 -3.71 -4.98 0.73
C TYR A 48 -2.99 -4.70 -0.59
N ASP A 49 -1.88 -3.98 -0.49
CA ASP A 49 -0.99 -3.69 -1.62
C ASP A 49 -0.05 -4.88 -1.83
N LYS A 50 -0.29 -5.64 -2.88
CA LYS A 50 0.51 -6.83 -3.19
C LYS A 50 1.92 -6.49 -3.71
N VAL A 51 2.10 -5.31 -4.28
CA VAL A 51 3.40 -4.87 -4.83
C VAL A 51 4.38 -4.55 -3.71
N CYS A 52 3.94 -3.77 -2.72
CA CYS A 52 4.77 -3.33 -1.60
C CYS A 52 4.52 -4.08 -0.29
N ASN A 53 3.65 -5.09 -0.28
CA ASN A 53 3.27 -5.85 0.90
C ASN A 53 2.84 -4.96 2.07
N ARG A 54 1.92 -4.02 1.79
CA ARG A 54 1.36 -3.11 2.79
C ARG A 54 -0.12 -3.35 2.98
N SER A 55 -0.54 -3.31 4.24
CA SER A 55 -1.95 -3.40 4.61
C SER A 55 -2.49 -2.05 5.01
N TYR A 56 -3.66 -1.71 4.47
CA TYR A 56 -4.42 -0.52 4.84
C TYR A 56 -5.71 -1.01 5.50
N PHE A 57 -5.72 -1.01 6.82
CA PHE A 57 -6.87 -1.42 7.59
C PHE A 57 -7.76 -0.22 7.91
N ARG A 58 -9.07 -0.44 7.90
CA ARG A 58 -10.05 0.57 8.29
C ARG A 58 -10.01 1.82 7.42
N VAL A 59 -9.97 1.63 6.11
CA VAL A 59 -10.15 2.74 5.18
C VAL A 59 -11.63 3.10 5.16
N VAL A 60 -11.98 4.24 5.75
CA VAL A 60 -13.36 4.69 5.86
C VAL A 60 -13.74 5.44 4.59
N VAL A 61 -14.84 5.01 3.98
CA VAL A 61 -15.40 5.68 2.80
C VAL A 61 -16.80 6.18 3.17
N PRO A 62 -16.98 7.49 3.35
CA PRO A 62 -18.28 8.05 3.70
C PRO A 62 -19.31 7.79 2.60
N ARG A 63 -20.58 7.76 2.99
CA ARG A 63 -21.70 7.57 2.08
C ARG A 63 -21.66 8.57 0.93
N GLY A 64 -21.77 8.09 -0.30
CA GLY A 64 -21.80 8.90 -1.51
C GLY A 64 -20.51 9.66 -1.81
N ARG A 65 -19.39 9.26 -1.21
CA ARG A 65 -18.10 9.92 -1.37
C ARG A 65 -17.02 8.96 -1.83
N GLU A 66 -15.86 9.53 -2.14
CA GLU A 66 -14.66 8.79 -2.49
C GLU A 66 -13.57 9.03 -1.44
N THR A 67 -12.78 8.00 -1.18
CA THR A 67 -11.57 8.11 -0.36
C THR A 67 -10.37 7.77 -1.24
N ALA A 68 -9.43 8.70 -1.35
CA ALA A 68 -8.22 8.51 -2.13
C ALA A 68 -7.24 7.60 -1.38
N ILE A 69 -6.54 6.76 -2.13
CA ILE A 69 -5.51 5.88 -1.62
C ILE A 69 -4.35 5.85 -2.61
N SER A 70 -3.14 5.68 -2.10
CA SER A 70 -1.93 5.54 -2.92
C SER A 70 -1.29 4.21 -2.63
N THR A 71 -1.08 3.41 -3.67
CA THR A 71 -0.42 2.10 -3.57
C THR A 71 0.71 2.01 -4.59
N CYS A 72 1.60 1.04 -4.42
CA CYS A 72 2.74 0.90 -5.31
C CYS A 72 2.31 0.46 -6.70
N ALA A 73 3.01 0.98 -7.72
CA ALA A 73 2.84 0.56 -9.09
C ALA A 73 3.61 -0.73 -9.36
N ASP A 74 3.01 -1.64 -10.13
CA ASP A 74 3.68 -2.82 -10.65
C ASP A 74 4.52 -2.48 -11.90
N ALA A 75 5.07 -3.50 -12.57
CA ALA A 75 5.89 -3.30 -13.76
C ALA A 75 5.13 -2.64 -14.92
N ASP A 76 3.81 -2.77 -14.95
CA ASP A 76 2.94 -2.17 -15.97
C ASP A 76 2.44 -0.77 -15.59
N GLY A 77 2.85 -0.26 -14.44
CA GLY A 77 2.40 1.04 -13.93
C GLY A 77 1.03 1.02 -13.29
N GLU A 78 0.51 -0.16 -12.95
CA GLU A 78 -0.78 -0.33 -12.34
C GLU A 78 -0.64 -0.70 -10.86
N ALA A 79 -1.63 -0.33 -10.05
CA ALA A 79 -1.77 -0.86 -8.70
C ALA A 79 -2.27 -2.30 -8.78
N ASP A 80 -1.72 -3.18 -7.95
CA ASP A 80 -2.13 -4.58 -7.84
C ASP A 80 -2.48 -4.86 -6.39
N VAL A 81 -3.78 -4.90 -6.09
CA VAL A 81 -4.27 -4.90 -4.73
C VAL A 81 -5.32 -5.98 -4.50
N ARG A 82 -5.49 -6.33 -3.23
CA ARG A 82 -6.64 -7.08 -2.73
C ARG A 82 -7.47 -6.19 -1.85
N TYR A 83 -8.75 -6.38 -1.86
CA TYR A 83 -9.66 -5.62 -1.02
C TYR A 83 -10.81 -6.48 -0.52
N ARG A 84 -11.39 -6.06 0.59
CA ARG A 84 -12.64 -6.59 1.13
C ARG A 84 -13.20 -5.61 2.14
N ARG A 85 -14.44 -5.80 2.54
CA ARG A 85 -14.98 -5.05 3.68
C ARG A 85 -14.23 -5.41 4.95
N TYR A 86 -13.97 -4.40 5.77
CA TYR A 86 -13.34 -4.62 7.06
C TYR A 86 -14.28 -5.44 7.95
N SER A 87 -13.75 -6.50 8.54
CA SER A 87 -14.49 -7.35 9.44
C SER A 87 -13.56 -7.91 10.51
N PHE A 88 -14.04 -7.98 11.74
CA PHE A 88 -13.32 -8.64 12.83
C PHE A 88 -13.31 -10.15 12.69
N LYS A 89 -14.23 -10.69 11.88
CA LYS A 89 -14.33 -12.13 11.65
C LYS A 89 -13.91 -12.43 10.21
N THR A 90 -12.90 -13.28 10.05
CA THR A 90 -12.60 -13.88 8.75
C THR A 90 -13.63 -14.98 8.52
N THR A 91 -14.61 -14.70 7.68
CA THR A 91 -15.62 -15.67 7.31
C THR A 91 -15.46 -16.04 5.82
N ALA A 92 -15.94 -17.22 5.45
CA ALA A 92 -16.00 -17.63 4.04
C ALA A 92 -16.84 -16.68 3.20
N ASP A 93 -17.74 -15.90 3.83
CA ASP A 93 -18.63 -14.95 3.16
C ASP A 93 -17.96 -13.60 2.85
N ASN A 94 -16.71 -13.40 3.27
CA ASN A 94 -15.98 -12.16 3.03
C ASN A 94 -14.58 -12.44 2.48
N PRO A 95 -14.47 -13.04 1.28
CA PRO A 95 -13.18 -13.34 0.68
C PRO A 95 -12.47 -12.06 0.21
N TRP A 96 -11.15 -12.14 0.14
CA TRP A 96 -10.38 -11.10 -0.54
C TRP A 96 -10.67 -11.14 -2.04
N LEU A 97 -10.83 -9.97 -2.63
CA LEU A 97 -11.01 -9.78 -4.07
C LEU A 97 -9.76 -9.12 -4.65
N ASP A 98 -9.28 -9.64 -5.77
CA ASP A 98 -8.13 -9.08 -6.46
C ASP A 98 -8.58 -8.08 -7.52
N THR A 99 -7.83 -6.97 -7.64
CA THR A 99 -8.07 -6.00 -8.72
C THR A 99 -6.78 -5.27 -9.07
N LYS A 100 -6.76 -4.74 -10.29
CA LYS A 100 -5.73 -3.81 -10.74
C LYS A 100 -6.37 -2.44 -11.02
N MET A 101 -5.67 -1.38 -10.64
CA MET A 101 -6.16 -0.01 -10.77
C MET A 101 -5.16 0.84 -11.52
N ASN A 102 -5.66 1.64 -12.43
CA ASN A 102 -4.90 2.69 -13.09
C ASN A 102 -4.98 4.00 -12.28
N ALA A 103 -4.05 4.91 -12.57
CA ALA A 103 -4.06 6.24 -11.96
C ALA A 103 -5.40 6.95 -12.18
N ASN A 104 -5.90 7.58 -11.13
CA ASN A 104 -7.17 8.33 -11.11
C ASN A 104 -8.43 7.48 -11.35
N GLN A 105 -8.31 6.16 -11.30
CA GLN A 105 -9.46 5.27 -11.41
C GLN A 105 -10.14 5.11 -10.04
N ALA A 106 -11.44 4.91 -10.05
CA ALA A 106 -12.23 4.67 -8.83
C ALA A 106 -12.73 3.22 -8.80
N LEU A 107 -12.50 2.55 -7.67
CA LEU A 107 -13.09 1.25 -7.39
C LEU A 107 -14.46 1.47 -6.76
N MET A 108 -15.49 0.99 -7.43
CA MET A 108 -16.87 1.13 -6.97
C MET A 108 -17.21 0.09 -5.93
N ILE A 109 -17.56 0.55 -4.73
CA ILE A 109 -18.05 -0.29 -3.64
C ILE A 109 -19.56 -0.46 -3.78
N ARG A 110 -20.01 -1.68 -3.83
CA ARG A 110 -21.43 -2.03 -3.97
C ARG A 110 -21.93 -2.86 -2.81
#